data_806b7ce8a4c843e2a1294df154085dff
#
_entry.id   806b7ce8a4c843e2a1294df154085dff
#
_cell.length_a   1.000
_cell.length_b   1.000
_cell.length_c   1.000
_cell.angle_alpha   90.00
_cell.angle_beta   90.00
_cell.angle_gamma   90.00
#
_symmetry.space_group_name_H-M   'P 1'
#
loop_
_entity.id
_entity.type
_entity.pdbx_description
1 polymer ?
#
loop_
_entity_poly.entity_id
_entity_poly.type
_entity_poly.pdbx_seq_one_letter_code
_entity_poly.pdbx_strand_id
1 'polypeptide(L)' 'MGLGPKIGPSLVRFDENDRILVIEGPLKGFEGCIIKVDRRKQRAKIRVDFAGSSHTMDLSFEDIEKG' A
#
# COMPACT_ATOMS: atom_id res chain seq x y z
N MET A 1 -15.67 -5.07 -21.59
CA MET A 1 -15.60 -5.03 -21.12
C MET A 1 -14.83 -5.25 -20.41
N GLY A 2 -14.16 -5.34 -20.15
CA GLY A 2 -13.43 -5.53 -19.55
C GLY A 2 -12.92 -5.70 -18.82
N LEU A 3 -12.69 -5.94 -18.77
CA LEU A 3 -12.30 -6.04 -18.25
C LEU A 3 -11.39 -6.55 -17.49
N GLY A 4 -10.60 -6.70 -17.36
CA GLY A 4 -9.62 -7.22 -16.47
C GLY A 4 -9.79 -6.67 -15.09
N PRO A 5 -9.06 -7.23 -14.13
CA PRO A 5 -9.14 -6.71 -12.78
C PRO A 5 -8.67 -5.26 -12.76
N LYS A 6 -9.41 -4.48 -12.07
CA LYS A 6 -9.04 -3.13 -11.87
C LYS A 6 -7.89 -3.07 -10.91
N ILE A 7 -6.79 -2.55 -11.34
CA ILE A 7 -5.67 -2.32 -10.45
C ILE A 7 -5.73 -0.88 -10.02
N GLY A 8 -6.31 -0.67 -8.87
CA GLY A 8 -6.41 0.68 -8.34
C GLY A 8 -5.55 0.81 -7.12
N PRO A 9 -5.58 1.97 -6.48
CA PRO A 9 -4.84 2.16 -5.25
C PRO A 9 -5.44 1.32 -4.15
N SER A 10 -4.61 0.94 -3.19
CA SER A 10 -5.09 0.22 -2.04
C SER A 10 -5.93 1.14 -1.17
N LEU A 11 -6.93 0.60 -0.53
CA LEU A 11 -7.73 1.35 0.41
C LEU A 11 -7.15 1.15 1.79
N VAL A 12 -6.80 2.22 2.44
CA VAL A 12 -6.16 2.16 3.75
C VAL A 12 -6.79 3.17 4.69
N ARG A 13 -6.49 3.03 5.94
CA ARG A 13 -6.80 4.05 6.94
C ARG A 13 -5.64 4.10 7.91
N PHE A 14 -5.59 5.15 8.70
CA PHE A 14 -4.53 5.32 9.69
C PHE A 14 -5.17 5.39 11.06
N ASP A 15 -4.54 4.70 12.02
CA ASP A 15 -5.04 4.73 13.38
C ASP A 15 -4.49 5.97 14.08
N GLU A 16 -4.80 6.12 15.35
CA GLU A 16 -4.40 7.29 16.10
C GLU A 16 -2.89 7.38 16.32
N ASN A 17 -2.18 6.30 16.07
CA ASN A 17 -0.72 6.28 16.14
C ASN A 17 -0.08 6.43 14.77
N ASP A 18 -0.87 6.83 13.78
CA ASP A 18 -0.41 7.00 12.40
C ASP A 18 0.07 5.70 11.76
N ARG A 19 -0.42 4.59 12.22
CA ARG A 19 -0.11 3.31 11.60
C ARG A 19 -1.06 3.06 10.46
N ILE A 20 -0.50 2.62 9.36
CA ILE A 20 -1.30 2.33 8.19
C ILE A 20 -2.01 0.98 8.37
N LEU A 21 -3.30 0.99 8.09
CA LEU A 21 -4.11 -0.22 8.14
C LEU A 21 -4.68 -0.45 6.75
N VAL A 22 -4.25 -1.52 6.11
CA VAL A 22 -4.69 -1.78 4.75
C VAL A 22 -6.02 -2.52 4.78
N ILE A 23 -7.01 -1.93 4.14
CA ILE A 23 -8.35 -2.51 4.08
C ILE A 23 -8.43 -3.49 2.94
N GLU A 24 -8.04 -3.05 1.76
CA GLU A 24 -7.99 -3.94 0.60
C GLU A 24 -7.13 -3.30 -0.47
N GLY A 25 -6.78 -4.09 -1.48
CA GLY A 25 -5.97 -3.59 -2.58
C GLY A 25 -4.63 -4.29 -2.63
N PRO A 26 -3.76 -3.87 -3.54
CA PRO A 26 -2.46 -4.54 -3.73
C PRO A 26 -1.57 -4.57 -2.50
N LEU A 27 -1.75 -3.63 -1.57
CA LEU A 27 -0.95 -3.62 -0.35
C LEU A 27 -1.40 -4.67 0.66
N LYS A 28 -2.59 -5.23 0.45
CA LYS A 28 -3.09 -6.27 1.34
C LYS A 28 -2.19 -7.49 1.23
N GLY A 29 -1.68 -7.94 2.35
CA GLY A 29 -0.72 -9.03 2.35
C GLY A 29 0.71 -8.56 2.39
N PHE A 30 0.95 -7.28 2.16
CA PHE A 30 2.29 -6.71 2.21
C PHE A 30 2.46 -5.73 3.35
N GLU A 31 1.53 -5.74 4.31
CA GLU A 31 1.59 -4.78 5.41
C GLU A 31 2.91 -4.87 6.18
N GLY A 32 3.41 -6.08 6.35
CA GLY A 32 4.67 -6.26 7.06
C GLY A 32 5.89 -5.88 6.26
N CYS A 33 5.72 -5.59 4.98
CA CYS A 33 6.82 -5.22 4.10
C CYS A 33 6.92 -3.72 3.88
N ILE A 34 6.00 -2.96 4.44
CA ILE A 34 5.98 -1.51 4.25
C ILE A 34 7.12 -0.90 5.04
N ILE A 35 8.02 -0.21 4.34
CA ILE A 35 9.17 0.41 4.99
C ILE A 35 9.05 1.93 5.03
N LYS A 36 8.14 2.49 4.25
CA LYS A 36 7.95 3.93 4.25
C LYS A 36 6.55 4.26 3.75
N VAL A 37 5.95 5.26 4.37
CA VAL A 37 4.62 5.72 3.98
C VAL A 37 4.68 7.22 3.76
N ASP A 38 4.23 7.66 2.58
CA ASP A 38 4.13 9.07 2.27
C ASP A 38 2.66 9.42 2.17
N ARG A 39 2.11 9.98 3.22
CA ARG A 39 0.69 10.30 3.26
C ARG A 39 0.33 11.44 2.33
N ARG A 40 1.28 12.32 2.09
CA ARG A 40 1.06 13.45 1.22
C ARG A 40 0.87 13.02 -0.22
N LYS A 41 1.74 12.14 -0.68
CA LYS A 41 1.67 11.62 -2.03
C LYS A 41 0.81 10.39 -2.13
N GLN A 42 0.37 9.88 -1.00
CA GLN A 42 -0.46 8.69 -0.92
C GLN A 42 0.23 7.50 -1.57
N ARG A 43 1.46 7.29 -1.16
CA ARG A 43 2.26 6.18 -1.65
C ARG A 43 2.94 5.48 -0.50
N ALA A 44 3.03 4.17 -0.62
CA ALA A 44 3.73 3.35 0.35
C ALA A 44 4.85 2.61 -0.35
N LYS A 45 6.01 2.58 0.27
CA LYS A 45 7.13 1.83 -0.26
C LYS A 45 7.23 0.51 0.47
N ILE A 46 7.28 -0.56 -0.29
CA ILE A 46 7.42 -1.89 0.29
C ILE A 46 8.75 -2.47 -0.17
N ARG A 47 9.25 -3.39 0.64
CA ARG A 47 10.48 -4.09 0.33
C ARG A 47 10.18 -5.58 0.29
N VAL A 48 10.54 -6.20 -0.82
CA VAL A 48 10.29 -7.62 -1.02
C VAL A 48 11.61 -8.29 -1.35
N ASP A 49 11.91 -9.37 -0.64
CA ASP A 49 13.11 -10.16 -0.93
C ASP A 49 12.72 -11.29 -1.85
N PHE A 50 13.41 -11.37 -2.95
CA PHE A 50 13.11 -12.38 -3.93
C PHE A 50 14.41 -12.89 -4.55
N ALA A 51 14.59 -14.21 -4.53
CA ALA A 51 15.73 -14.85 -5.15
C ALA A 51 17.05 -14.27 -4.65
N GLY A 52 17.13 -13.97 -3.37
CA GLY A 52 18.37 -13.46 -2.80
C GLY A 52 18.60 -11.97 -3.01
N SER A 53 17.67 -11.30 -3.66
CA SER A 53 17.78 -9.86 -3.90
C SER A 53 16.63 -9.13 -3.25
N SER A 54 16.90 -7.92 -2.82
CA SER A 54 15.86 -7.06 -2.25
C SER A 54 15.35 -6.11 -3.31
N HIS A 55 14.05 -5.98 -3.39
CA HIS A 55 13.42 -5.07 -4.33
C HIS A 55 12.47 -4.17 -3.59
N THR A 56 12.44 -2.91 -3.98
CA THR A 56 11.48 -1.97 -3.40
C THR A 56 10.53 -1.50 -4.49
N MET A 57 9.31 -1.28 -4.07
CA MET A 57 8.27 -0.80 -4.98
C MET A 57 7.42 0.24 -4.27
N ASP A 58 6.98 1.23 -5.04
CA ASP A 58 6.06 2.23 -4.53
C ASP A 58 4.66 1.87 -5.01
N LEU A 59 3.73 1.78 -4.08
CA LEU A 59 2.35 1.48 -4.40
C LEU A 59 1.47 2.61 -3.90
N SER A 60 0.49 2.98 -4.72
CA SER A 60 -0.45 4.02 -4.35
C SER A 60 -1.46 3.50 -3.35
N PHE A 61 -1.95 4.38 -2.50
CA PHE A 61 -3.05 4.03 -1.62
C PHE A 61 -4.00 5.22 -1.50
N GLU A 62 -5.17 4.94 -0.99
CA GLU A 62 -6.17 5.96 -0.77
C GLU A 62 -6.62 5.87 0.68
N ASP A 63 -6.54 6.99 1.39
CA ASP A 63 -6.93 7.05 2.79
C ASP A 63 -8.44 7.25 2.86
N ILE A 64 -9.15 6.20 3.22
CA ILE A 64 -10.61 6.23 3.19
C ILE A 64 -11.23 7.04 4.32
N GLU A 65 -10.42 7.37 5.32
CA GLU A 65 -10.92 8.17 6.44
C GLU A 65 -10.60 9.65 6.30
N LYS A 66 -9.83 9.97 5.31
CA LYS A 66 -9.54 11.36 5.07
C LYS A 66 -10.75 11.97 4.39
N GLY A 67 -11.45 12.71 5.09
CA GLY A 67 -12.72 13.23 4.69
C GLY A 67 -12.77 14.19 3.54
#